data_cef8675399694f0e5bfaa7db7ea75ae7
#
_entry.id   cef8675399694f0e5bfaa7db7ea75ae7
#
_cell.length_a   1.000
_cell.length_b   1.000
_cell.length_c   1.000
_cell.angle_alpha   90.00
_cell.angle_beta   90.00
_cell.angle_gamma   90.00
#
_symmetry.space_group_name_H-M   'P 1'
#
loop_
_entity.id
_entity.type
_entity.pdbx_description
1 polymer ?
#
loop_
_entity_poly.entity_id
_entity_poly.type
_entity_poly.pdbx_seq_one_letter_code
_entity_poly.pdbx_strand_id
1 'polypeptide(L)'
;MWHFIIGVDIIKKYSYYFLFTLLIFSCAGISKINKKSKVTIESKIKVQTQYWNMTSDSINLYTHIALPLNRFVFKKQRDHFAGEIIFTLVISDAENNSQIHRESWRKKISEPYYENTRDPDNYFKTERNIALLPGTYKLFLNVQDEDSRKNWKINKKLTLDRVNYISPSLLFIKENEGQMKQVDFLIQKMDTIWLRTQINFPNDDTLSGSVIEKSNQIDLNKDIEFFVIHKEAIIDSGKVKITHAGIQNLYYLPIPIIQHNKGSYKIELRYFDDKQTTSFYYGFKTKNYWTDELDEVVGVMRYILPYSEYKQLKGKDESETWEAINIYWKEKDPVPETDKNELLNELNERVRFSNKNFSILMHGWRSDRGRIYIIYGEPQIVDETYRDNRGYNYQKWVYANGKEFLFIDRTMSGDYTLHHERF
;
A
#
# COMPACT_ATOMS: atom_id res chain seq x y z
N MET A 1 12.55 31.80 -77.46
CA MET A 1 11.50 32.26 -76.48
C MET A 1 10.60 31.12 -75.98
N TRP A 2 11.12 29.88 -75.94
CA TRP A 2 10.36 28.65 -75.55
C TRP A 2 10.97 27.84 -74.41
N HIS A 3 12.07 28.27 -73.87
CA HIS A 3 12.78 27.51 -72.82
C HIS A 3 12.59 28.08 -71.42
N PHE A 4 11.87 29.19 -71.24
CA PHE A 4 11.67 29.85 -69.93
C PHE A 4 10.31 29.51 -69.26
N ILE A 5 9.37 28.90 -69.97
CA ILE A 5 8.05 28.60 -69.47
C ILE A 5 7.94 27.24 -68.77
N ILE A 6 8.80 26.26 -69.13
CA ILE A 6 8.78 24.91 -68.55
C ILE A 6 9.42 24.89 -67.12
N GLY A 7 10.35 25.81 -66.85
CA GLY A 7 11.02 25.87 -65.55
C GLY A 7 10.15 26.37 -64.38
N VAL A 8 9.17 27.23 -64.66
CA VAL A 8 8.36 27.87 -63.66
C VAL A 8 7.24 26.93 -63.14
N ASP A 9 6.70 26.07 -64.02
CA ASP A 9 5.66 25.10 -63.64
C ASP A 9 6.22 23.92 -62.84
N ILE A 10 7.47 23.51 -63.08
CA ILE A 10 8.15 22.48 -62.29
C ILE A 10 8.44 22.99 -60.89
N ILE A 11 8.90 24.21 -60.71
CA ILE A 11 9.17 24.81 -59.41
C ILE A 11 7.90 25.00 -58.60
N LYS A 12 6.79 25.39 -59.22
CA LYS A 12 5.48 25.51 -58.54
C LYS A 12 4.96 24.13 -58.09
N LYS A 13 5.14 23.08 -58.90
CA LYS A 13 4.66 21.75 -58.58
C LYS A 13 5.43 21.11 -57.41
N TYR A 14 6.74 21.33 -57.32
CA TYR A 14 7.55 20.86 -56.21
C TYR A 14 7.39 21.71 -54.97
N SER A 15 7.06 22.99 -55.08
CA SER A 15 6.75 23.87 -53.94
C SER A 15 5.48 23.43 -53.21
N TYR A 16 4.45 22.98 -53.91
CA TYR A 16 3.23 22.46 -53.28
C TYR A 16 3.46 21.11 -52.57
N TYR A 17 4.31 20.22 -53.14
CA TYR A 17 4.66 18.97 -52.49
C TYR A 17 5.55 19.21 -51.25
N PHE A 18 6.42 20.20 -51.29
CA PHE A 18 7.26 20.55 -50.14
C PHE A 18 6.44 21.21 -48.99
N LEU A 19 5.45 22.03 -49.32
CA LEU A 19 4.54 22.59 -48.33
C LEU A 19 3.60 21.54 -47.76
N PHE A 20 3.16 20.56 -48.56
CA PHE A 20 2.31 19.48 -48.10
C PHE A 20 3.05 18.47 -47.20
N THR A 21 4.32 18.16 -47.50
CA THR A 21 5.18 17.34 -46.65
C THR A 21 5.56 18.05 -45.33
N LEU A 22 5.76 19.37 -45.35
CA LEU A 22 6.00 20.15 -44.13
C LEU A 22 4.77 20.22 -43.23
N LEU A 23 3.54 20.23 -43.78
CA LEU A 23 2.30 20.17 -43.03
C LEU A 23 2.06 18.80 -42.42
N ILE A 24 2.44 17.71 -43.05
CA ILE A 24 2.32 16.35 -42.52
C ILE A 24 3.35 16.11 -41.41
N PHE A 25 4.55 16.68 -41.47
CA PHE A 25 5.54 16.60 -40.39
C PHE A 25 5.23 17.54 -39.23
N SER A 26 4.53 18.65 -39.47
CA SER A 26 4.07 19.55 -38.40
C SER A 26 2.93 18.96 -37.53
N CYS A 27 2.08 18.10 -38.08
CA CYS A 27 1.05 17.41 -37.30
C CYS A 27 1.57 16.17 -36.53
N ALA A 28 2.72 15.60 -36.92
CA ALA A 28 3.31 14.47 -36.22
C ALA A 28 4.17 14.89 -34.99
N GLY A 29 4.48 16.19 -34.86
CA GLY A 29 5.32 16.74 -33.80
C GLY A 29 4.61 17.19 -32.53
N ILE A 30 3.26 17.23 -32.51
CA ILE A 30 2.48 17.78 -31.37
C ILE A 30 1.86 16.69 -30.49
N SER A 31 2.04 15.43 -30.79
CA SER A 31 1.52 14.34 -29.94
C SER A 31 2.54 13.72 -28.95
N LYS A 32 3.70 14.34 -28.77
CA LYS A 32 4.55 14.11 -27.60
C LYS A 32 4.41 15.22 -26.58
N ILE A 33 3.20 15.57 -26.23
CA ILE A 33 2.94 16.07 -24.88
C ILE A 33 3.32 14.90 -23.98
N ASN A 34 4.44 15.04 -23.27
CA ASN A 34 4.79 14.23 -22.16
C ASN A 34 3.53 14.00 -21.31
N LYS A 35 2.86 12.86 -21.52
CA LYS A 35 2.21 12.21 -20.41
C LYS A 35 3.37 11.95 -19.43
N LYS A 36 3.62 12.89 -18.50
CA LYS A 36 4.22 12.54 -17.23
C LYS A 36 3.44 11.29 -16.84
N SER A 37 4.06 10.14 -16.96
CA SER A 37 3.51 8.94 -16.37
C SER A 37 3.30 9.34 -14.93
N LYS A 38 2.05 9.58 -14.54
CA LYS A 38 1.65 9.51 -13.15
C LYS A 38 2.23 8.17 -12.71
N VAL A 39 3.32 8.20 -11.97
CA VAL A 39 3.74 7.04 -11.20
C VAL A 39 2.70 6.97 -10.10
N THR A 40 1.53 6.51 -10.47
CA THR A 40 0.58 5.99 -9.51
C THR A 40 1.35 4.84 -8.90
N ILE A 41 1.75 4.98 -7.66
CA ILE A 41 2.23 3.84 -6.87
C ILE A 41 1.02 2.94 -6.75
N GLU A 42 0.82 2.13 -7.78
CA GLU A 42 -0.25 1.16 -7.78
C GLU A 42 0.03 0.24 -6.61
N SER A 43 -0.82 0.27 -5.60
CA SER A 43 -0.78 -0.69 -4.51
C SER A 43 -0.83 -2.09 -5.12
N LYS A 44 0.27 -2.82 -4.99
CA LYS A 44 0.43 -4.13 -5.66
C LYS A 44 0.05 -5.24 -4.69
N ILE A 45 -0.57 -6.28 -5.22
CA ILE A 45 -0.68 -7.55 -4.49
C ILE A 45 0.73 -8.05 -4.25
N LYS A 46 1.05 -8.31 -2.98
CA LYS A 46 2.37 -8.76 -2.55
C LYS A 46 2.32 -10.23 -2.20
N VAL A 47 3.30 -10.99 -2.70
CA VAL A 47 3.46 -12.40 -2.40
C VAL A 47 4.89 -12.61 -1.91
N GLN A 48 5.03 -12.85 -0.62
CA GLN A 48 6.29 -13.20 0.01
C GLN A 48 6.31 -14.71 0.26
N THR A 49 7.47 -15.30 0.08
CA THR A 49 7.66 -16.73 0.31
C THR A 49 8.87 -16.94 1.21
N GLN A 50 8.71 -17.88 2.11
CA GLN A 50 9.79 -18.40 2.95
C GLN A 50 9.71 -19.92 2.85
N TYR A 51 10.83 -20.59 3.02
CA TYR A 51 10.82 -22.06 3.11
C TYR A 51 11.82 -22.52 4.16
N TRP A 52 11.55 -23.69 4.73
CA TRP A 52 12.39 -24.35 5.71
C TRP A 52 12.23 -25.85 5.65
N ASN A 53 13.20 -26.59 6.17
CA ASN A 53 13.10 -28.05 6.26
C ASN A 53 11.97 -28.45 7.21
N MET A 54 11.09 -29.32 6.76
CA MET A 54 10.01 -29.89 7.56
C MET A 54 10.38 -31.27 8.07
N THR A 55 10.96 -32.10 7.20
CA THR A 55 11.50 -33.44 7.50
C THR A 55 12.83 -33.63 6.79
N SER A 56 13.43 -34.83 6.89
CA SER A 56 14.62 -35.21 6.11
C SER A 56 14.44 -34.99 4.60
N ASP A 57 13.25 -35.11 4.06
CA ASP A 57 12.99 -35.13 2.62
C ASP A 57 12.02 -34.05 2.15
N SER A 58 11.36 -33.35 3.06
CA SER A 58 10.37 -32.34 2.72
C SER A 58 10.71 -30.95 3.22
N ILE A 59 10.28 -29.98 2.44
CA ILE A 59 10.42 -28.53 2.71
C ILE A 59 9.02 -27.97 2.87
N ASN A 60 8.80 -27.15 3.89
CA ASN A 60 7.60 -26.33 4.00
C ASN A 60 7.78 -25.04 3.22
N LEU A 61 6.94 -24.81 2.24
CA LEU A 61 6.80 -23.54 1.55
C LEU A 61 5.72 -22.71 2.25
N TYR A 62 6.13 -21.68 2.98
CA TYR A 62 5.26 -20.66 3.52
C TYR A 62 5.03 -19.56 2.49
N THR A 63 3.78 -19.26 2.23
CA THR A 63 3.38 -18.18 1.30
C THR A 63 2.51 -17.18 2.05
N HIS A 64 2.98 -15.95 2.15
CA HIS A 64 2.24 -14.81 2.70
C HIS A 64 1.74 -13.93 1.56
N ILE A 65 0.43 -13.68 1.55
CA ILE A 65 -0.26 -12.93 0.51
C ILE A 65 -0.88 -11.69 1.16
N ALA A 66 -0.49 -10.51 0.71
CA ALA A 66 -1.06 -9.24 1.16
C ALA A 66 -1.75 -8.52 0.00
N LEU A 67 -3.05 -8.25 0.16
CA LEU A 67 -3.92 -7.64 -0.82
C LEU A 67 -4.28 -6.22 -0.40
N PRO A 68 -3.97 -5.19 -1.20
CA PRO A 68 -4.45 -3.83 -0.92
C PRO A 68 -5.97 -3.76 -1.16
N LEU A 69 -6.73 -3.34 -0.16
CA LEU A 69 -8.19 -3.36 -0.22
C LEU A 69 -8.76 -2.44 -1.30
N ASN A 70 -8.07 -1.35 -1.65
CA ASN A 70 -8.48 -0.39 -2.66
C ASN A 70 -8.58 -0.95 -4.09
N ARG A 71 -8.14 -2.19 -4.31
CA ARG A 71 -8.26 -2.89 -5.61
C ARG A 71 -9.57 -3.63 -5.79
N PHE A 72 -10.32 -3.84 -4.71
CA PHE A 72 -11.49 -4.69 -4.66
C PHE A 72 -12.75 -3.86 -4.47
N VAL A 73 -13.90 -4.43 -4.86
CA VAL A 73 -15.20 -3.81 -4.67
C VAL A 73 -15.74 -4.18 -3.29
N PHE A 74 -16.13 -3.14 -2.55
CA PHE A 74 -16.81 -3.29 -1.28
C PHE A 74 -18.21 -2.69 -1.38
N LYS A 75 -19.23 -3.45 -1.02
CA LYS A 75 -20.63 -3.02 -0.98
C LYS A 75 -20.98 -2.59 0.41
N LYS A 76 -21.67 -1.45 0.54
CA LYS A 76 -22.23 -1.01 1.81
C LYS A 76 -23.27 -2.01 2.28
N GLN A 77 -23.12 -2.50 3.49
CA GLN A 77 -24.12 -3.21 4.27
C GLN A 77 -24.58 -2.29 5.40
N ARG A 78 -25.47 -2.74 6.26
CA ARG A 78 -26.10 -1.84 7.27
C ARG A 78 -25.09 -0.90 7.97
N ASP A 79 -24.05 -1.46 8.56
CA ASP A 79 -23.08 -0.78 9.45
C ASP A 79 -21.62 -0.90 8.99
N HIS A 80 -21.37 -1.64 7.90
CA HIS A 80 -20.03 -1.91 7.39
C HIS A 80 -19.98 -2.02 5.88
N PHE A 81 -18.79 -2.16 5.32
CA PHE A 81 -18.53 -2.42 3.91
C PHE A 81 -17.95 -3.83 3.76
N ALA A 82 -18.55 -4.65 2.90
CA ALA A 82 -18.13 -6.03 2.70
C ALA A 82 -17.79 -6.32 1.24
N GLY A 83 -16.73 -7.10 1.04
CA GLY A 83 -16.29 -7.64 -0.24
C GLY A 83 -15.94 -9.11 -0.13
N GLU A 84 -15.99 -9.84 -1.22
CA GLU A 84 -15.63 -11.25 -1.27
C GLU A 84 -14.52 -11.49 -2.31
N ILE A 85 -13.46 -12.19 -1.90
CA ILE A 85 -12.28 -12.45 -2.70
C ILE A 85 -12.06 -13.95 -2.81
N ILE A 86 -11.81 -14.40 -4.03
CA ILE A 86 -11.49 -15.79 -4.36
C ILE A 86 -10.00 -15.89 -4.69
N PHE A 87 -9.33 -16.85 -4.08
CA PHE A 87 -7.95 -17.17 -4.33
C PHE A 87 -7.84 -18.53 -5.02
N THR A 88 -6.91 -18.64 -5.95
CA THR A 88 -6.48 -19.93 -6.51
C THR A 88 -4.97 -19.94 -6.56
N LEU A 89 -4.36 -20.82 -5.78
CA LEU A 89 -2.92 -21.06 -5.73
C LEU A 89 -2.60 -22.38 -6.41
N VAL A 90 -1.66 -22.35 -7.33
CA VAL A 90 -1.18 -23.53 -8.04
C VAL A 90 0.34 -23.55 -7.97
N ILE A 91 0.88 -24.72 -7.60
CA ILE A 91 2.31 -25.01 -7.66
C ILE A 91 2.50 -26.08 -8.75
N SER A 92 3.38 -25.79 -9.69
CA SER A 92 3.74 -26.71 -10.76
C SER A 92 5.26 -26.89 -10.79
N ASP A 93 5.69 -28.07 -11.19
CA ASP A 93 7.08 -28.33 -11.49
C ASP A 93 7.56 -27.38 -12.61
N ALA A 94 8.76 -26.82 -12.47
CA ALA A 94 9.25 -25.81 -13.41
C ALA A 94 9.72 -26.40 -14.75
N GLU A 95 10.11 -27.67 -14.80
CA GLU A 95 10.65 -28.34 -15.97
C GLU A 95 9.54 -28.91 -16.85
N ASN A 96 8.69 -29.73 -16.26
CA ASN A 96 7.66 -30.47 -17.01
C ASN A 96 6.26 -29.83 -16.94
N ASN A 97 6.09 -28.75 -16.16
CA ASN A 97 4.82 -28.06 -15.90
C ASN A 97 3.72 -28.93 -15.25
N SER A 98 4.06 -30.12 -14.71
CA SER A 98 3.08 -30.92 -13.98
C SER A 98 2.58 -30.19 -12.74
N GLN A 99 1.27 -30.23 -12.52
CA GLN A 99 0.66 -29.62 -11.34
C GLN A 99 0.94 -30.48 -10.10
N ILE A 100 1.62 -29.93 -9.12
CA ILE A 100 1.96 -30.59 -7.85
C ILE A 100 0.92 -30.32 -6.77
N HIS A 101 0.46 -29.04 -6.71
CA HIS A 101 -0.52 -28.62 -5.71
C HIS A 101 -1.48 -27.62 -6.30
N ARG A 102 -2.77 -27.70 -5.90
CA ARG A 102 -3.79 -26.71 -6.22
C ARG A 102 -4.74 -26.55 -5.04
N GLU A 103 -4.96 -25.31 -4.64
CA GLU A 103 -5.91 -24.93 -3.62
C GLU A 103 -6.70 -23.70 -4.08
N SER A 104 -8.01 -23.69 -3.77
CA SER A 104 -8.85 -22.51 -3.96
C SER A 104 -9.66 -22.26 -2.70
N TRP A 105 -9.73 -21.00 -2.28
CA TRP A 105 -10.50 -20.60 -1.10
C TRP A 105 -11.11 -19.23 -1.27
N ARG A 106 -12.13 -18.92 -0.46
CA ARG A 106 -12.81 -17.63 -0.42
C ARG A 106 -12.58 -16.93 0.90
N LYS A 107 -12.55 -15.61 0.86
CA LYS A 107 -12.51 -14.77 2.05
C LYS A 107 -13.50 -13.62 1.91
N LYS A 108 -14.39 -13.49 2.90
CA LYS A 108 -15.19 -12.29 3.11
C LYS A 108 -14.36 -11.33 3.96
N ILE A 109 -14.29 -10.08 3.51
CA ILE A 109 -13.57 -9.00 4.19
C ILE A 109 -14.62 -7.96 4.55
N SER A 110 -14.58 -7.48 5.79
CA SER A 110 -15.50 -6.50 6.34
C SER A 110 -14.70 -5.33 6.91
N GLU A 111 -15.05 -4.11 6.51
CA GLU A 111 -14.45 -2.88 7.00
C GLU A 111 -15.54 -1.94 7.52
N PRO A 112 -15.35 -1.37 8.73
CA PRO A 112 -16.36 -0.49 9.31
C PRO A 112 -16.49 0.84 8.59
N TYR A 113 -15.42 1.31 7.93
CA TYR A 113 -15.37 2.60 7.25
C TYR A 113 -15.02 2.44 5.79
N TYR A 114 -15.63 3.27 4.92
CA TYR A 114 -15.34 3.27 3.49
C TYR A 114 -13.88 3.58 3.18
N GLU A 115 -13.28 4.50 3.92
CA GLU A 115 -11.89 4.91 3.77
C GLU A 115 -10.92 3.72 3.91
N ASN A 116 -11.21 2.82 4.85
CA ASN A 116 -10.41 1.62 5.02
C ASN A 116 -10.37 0.76 3.76
N THR A 117 -11.47 0.73 2.99
CA THR A 117 -11.56 0.00 1.73
C THR A 117 -10.81 0.69 0.59
N ARG A 118 -10.49 1.97 0.75
CA ARG A 118 -9.80 2.79 -0.27
C ARG A 118 -8.37 3.13 0.09
N ASP A 119 -7.99 2.92 1.35
CA ASP A 119 -6.63 3.12 1.83
C ASP A 119 -5.66 2.17 1.09
N PRO A 120 -4.68 2.69 0.33
CA PRO A 120 -3.71 1.88 -0.39
C PRO A 120 -2.79 1.07 0.53
N ASP A 121 -2.74 1.42 1.80
CA ASP A 121 -1.94 0.74 2.83
C ASP A 121 -2.74 -0.18 3.73
N ASN A 122 -4.06 -0.22 3.58
CA ASN A 122 -4.87 -1.23 4.23
C ASN A 122 -4.82 -2.51 3.42
N TYR A 123 -4.15 -3.53 3.97
CA TYR A 123 -3.96 -4.82 3.34
C TYR A 123 -4.68 -5.92 4.10
N PHE A 124 -5.51 -6.67 3.39
CA PHE A 124 -5.92 -7.98 3.85
C PHE A 124 -4.75 -8.96 3.69
N LYS A 125 -4.48 -9.76 4.73
CA LYS A 125 -3.38 -10.72 4.75
C LYS A 125 -3.90 -12.14 4.94
N THR A 126 -3.29 -13.08 4.22
CA THR A 126 -3.58 -14.51 4.35
C THR A 126 -2.33 -15.32 4.07
N GLU A 127 -2.27 -16.53 4.61
CA GLU A 127 -1.08 -17.38 4.58
C GLU A 127 -1.44 -18.79 4.14
N ARG A 128 -0.44 -19.48 3.54
CA ARG A 128 -0.52 -20.91 3.20
C ARG A 128 0.81 -21.58 3.47
N ASN A 129 0.73 -22.82 3.94
CA ASN A 129 1.86 -23.71 4.12
C ASN A 129 1.66 -24.92 3.23
N ILE A 130 2.67 -25.26 2.43
CA ILE A 130 2.62 -26.33 1.45
C ILE A 130 3.88 -27.18 1.62
N ALA A 131 3.72 -28.48 1.88
CA ALA A 131 4.83 -29.41 1.93
C ALA A 131 5.23 -29.81 0.50
N LEU A 132 6.51 -29.63 0.17
CA LEU A 132 7.10 -29.93 -1.14
C LEU A 132 8.42 -30.67 -0.97
N LEU A 133 8.88 -31.36 -2.01
CA LEU A 133 10.25 -31.86 -2.09
C LEU A 133 11.21 -30.71 -2.48
N PRO A 134 12.53 -30.85 -2.27
CA PRO A 134 13.50 -29.94 -2.89
C PRO A 134 13.34 -29.93 -4.40
N GLY A 135 13.41 -28.74 -5.02
CA GLY A 135 13.22 -28.62 -6.48
C GLY A 135 12.90 -27.20 -6.93
N THR A 136 12.70 -27.06 -8.22
CA THR A 136 12.33 -25.78 -8.83
C THR A 136 10.87 -25.80 -9.26
N TYR A 137 10.12 -24.78 -8.84
CA TYR A 137 8.68 -24.70 -9.00
C TYR A 137 8.25 -23.38 -9.63
N LYS A 138 7.06 -23.40 -10.24
CA LYS A 138 6.29 -22.23 -10.64
C LYS A 138 5.11 -22.07 -9.70
N LEU A 139 5.07 -20.98 -8.97
CA LEU A 139 3.92 -20.56 -8.18
C LEU A 139 3.05 -19.66 -9.06
N PHE A 140 1.80 -20.02 -9.23
CA PHE A 140 0.77 -19.21 -9.85
C PHE A 140 -0.30 -18.89 -8.80
N LEU A 141 -0.54 -17.61 -8.57
CA LEU A 141 -1.62 -17.12 -7.73
C LEU A 141 -2.57 -16.30 -8.59
N ASN A 142 -3.84 -16.69 -8.62
CA ASN A 142 -4.94 -15.88 -9.14
C ASN A 142 -5.78 -15.36 -7.98
N VAL A 143 -5.98 -14.06 -7.93
CA VAL A 143 -6.86 -13.40 -6.97
C VAL A 143 -8.00 -12.76 -7.75
N GLN A 144 -9.23 -13.10 -7.41
CA GLN A 144 -10.42 -12.61 -8.10
C GLN A 144 -11.35 -11.89 -7.13
N ASP A 145 -11.78 -10.72 -7.51
CA ASP A 145 -12.89 -10.01 -6.88
C ASP A 145 -14.22 -10.64 -7.36
N GLU A 146 -14.99 -11.18 -6.44
CA GLU A 146 -16.26 -11.85 -6.76
C GLU A 146 -17.28 -10.90 -7.38
N ASP A 147 -17.31 -9.65 -6.92
CA ASP A 147 -18.30 -8.67 -7.37
C ASP A 147 -17.99 -8.07 -8.73
N SER A 148 -16.75 -7.62 -8.95
CA SER A 148 -16.36 -7.01 -10.24
C SER A 148 -15.87 -8.02 -11.26
N ARG A 149 -15.63 -9.28 -10.87
CA ARG A 149 -15.02 -10.33 -11.69
C ARG A 149 -13.60 -9.99 -12.19
N LYS A 150 -13.01 -8.89 -11.73
CA LYS A 150 -11.62 -8.57 -12.00
C LYS A 150 -10.72 -9.59 -11.34
N ASN A 151 -9.62 -9.93 -12.01
CA ASN A 151 -8.65 -10.84 -11.46
C ASN A 151 -7.22 -10.35 -11.66
N TRP A 152 -6.33 -10.76 -10.78
CA TRP A 152 -4.91 -10.45 -10.78
C TRP A 152 -4.12 -11.74 -10.71
N LYS A 153 -3.21 -11.91 -11.64
CA LYS A 153 -2.40 -13.12 -11.78
C LYS A 153 -0.95 -12.80 -11.41
N ILE A 154 -0.40 -13.54 -10.49
CA ILE A 154 0.98 -13.45 -10.05
C ILE A 154 1.68 -14.76 -10.37
N ASN A 155 2.84 -14.66 -11.03
CA ASN A 155 3.70 -15.79 -11.33
C ASN A 155 5.04 -15.58 -10.65
N LYS A 156 5.54 -16.61 -9.98
CA LYS A 156 6.84 -16.59 -9.31
C LYS A 156 7.55 -17.90 -9.54
N LYS A 157 8.81 -17.85 -9.96
CA LYS A 157 9.69 -19.02 -9.98
C LYS A 157 10.33 -19.16 -8.61
N LEU A 158 10.34 -20.35 -8.05
CA LEU A 158 10.87 -20.67 -6.74
C LEU A 158 11.86 -21.82 -6.89
N THR A 159 13.03 -21.68 -6.31
CA THR A 159 13.96 -22.78 -6.09
C THR A 159 13.99 -23.06 -4.60
N LEU A 160 13.62 -24.26 -4.23
CA LEU A 160 13.55 -24.72 -2.86
C LEU A 160 14.68 -25.73 -2.64
N ASP A 161 15.76 -25.24 -2.06
CA ASP A 161 16.89 -26.08 -1.72
C ASP A 161 16.80 -26.51 -0.25
N ARG A 162 17.49 -27.58 0.11
CA ARG A 162 17.62 -27.91 1.52
C ARG A 162 18.34 -26.79 2.26
N VAL A 163 17.78 -26.45 3.40
CA VAL A 163 18.41 -25.48 4.30
C VAL A 163 19.52 -26.18 5.06
N ASN A 164 20.78 -25.75 4.84
CA ASN A 164 21.89 -26.28 5.60
C ASN A 164 21.87 -25.70 7.02
N TYR A 165 22.09 -24.40 7.17
CA TYR A 165 22.19 -23.76 8.47
C TYR A 165 21.14 -22.66 8.68
N ILE A 166 20.91 -21.78 7.71
CA ILE A 166 19.95 -20.67 7.83
C ILE A 166 18.99 -20.66 6.65
N SER A 167 17.68 -20.64 6.93
CA SER A 167 16.66 -20.46 5.89
C SER A 167 16.53 -19.00 5.45
N PRO A 168 15.91 -18.71 4.30
CA PRO A 168 15.45 -17.36 3.97
C PRO A 168 14.61 -16.77 5.11
N SER A 169 14.76 -15.47 5.35
CA SER A 169 14.14 -14.80 6.49
C SER A 169 12.99 -13.91 6.07
N LEU A 170 12.00 -13.76 6.96
CA LEU A 170 10.92 -12.78 6.85
C LEU A 170 11.03 -11.75 7.98
N LEU A 171 10.56 -10.53 7.67
CA LEU A 171 10.58 -9.41 8.59
C LEU A 171 9.35 -9.39 9.49
N PHE A 172 9.58 -9.14 10.77
CA PHE A 172 8.55 -8.98 11.79
C PHE A 172 8.83 -7.76 12.66
N ILE A 173 7.78 -7.23 13.26
CA ILE A 173 7.83 -6.24 14.33
C ILE A 173 7.12 -6.81 15.55
N LYS A 174 7.50 -6.35 16.73
CA LYS A 174 6.83 -6.69 17.97
C LYS A 174 5.83 -5.60 18.33
N GLU A 175 4.55 -5.93 18.41
CA GLU A 175 3.50 -5.00 18.83
C GLU A 175 3.41 -4.90 20.37
N ASN A 176 2.63 -3.93 20.89
CA ASN A 176 2.57 -3.57 22.30
C ASN A 176 2.26 -4.72 23.26
N GLU A 177 1.60 -5.77 22.83
CA GLU A 177 1.27 -6.95 23.64
C GLU A 177 2.27 -8.11 23.46
N GLY A 178 3.40 -7.85 22.81
CA GLY A 178 4.43 -8.87 22.55
C GLY A 178 4.15 -9.75 21.34
N GLN A 179 3.05 -9.53 20.62
CA GLN A 179 2.72 -10.28 19.42
C GLN A 179 3.64 -9.91 18.25
N MET A 180 4.09 -10.94 17.52
CA MET A 180 4.91 -10.76 16.33
C MET A 180 4.03 -10.55 15.11
N LYS A 181 4.16 -9.38 14.48
CA LYS A 181 3.46 -9.02 13.25
C LYS A 181 4.40 -9.00 12.08
N GLN A 182 4.09 -9.79 11.07
CA GLN A 182 4.84 -9.77 9.81
C GLN A 182 4.67 -8.43 9.12
N VAL A 183 5.80 -7.85 8.69
CA VAL A 183 5.84 -6.65 7.86
C VAL A 183 6.32 -7.03 6.47
N ASP A 184 5.80 -6.33 5.46
CA ASP A 184 6.14 -6.66 4.08
C ASP A 184 7.59 -6.26 3.77
N PHE A 185 7.83 -4.96 3.62
CA PHE A 185 9.18 -4.42 3.36
C PHE A 185 9.30 -2.95 3.75
N LEU A 186 8.23 -2.33 4.22
CA LEU A 186 8.25 -0.96 4.71
C LEU A 186 8.22 -0.96 6.23
N ILE A 187 9.24 -0.40 6.83
CA ILE A 187 9.38 -0.28 8.28
C ILE A 187 9.38 1.18 8.65
N GLN A 188 8.49 1.56 9.55
CA GLN A 188 8.47 2.87 10.19
C GLN A 188 9.47 2.90 11.34
N LYS A 189 9.66 4.06 11.98
CA LYS A 189 10.58 4.23 13.11
C LYS A 189 10.39 3.13 14.16
N MET A 190 11.36 2.27 14.28
CA MET A 190 11.41 1.19 15.25
C MET A 190 12.83 0.97 15.74
N ASP A 191 12.98 0.60 17.00
CA ASP A 191 14.29 0.37 17.60
C ASP A 191 14.81 -1.05 17.35
N THR A 192 13.92 -1.97 16.97
CA THR A 192 14.28 -3.38 16.73
C THR A 192 13.39 -3.98 15.65
N ILE A 193 14.02 -4.63 14.69
CA ILE A 193 13.38 -5.48 13.67
C ILE A 193 13.62 -6.93 14.05
N TRP A 194 12.64 -7.79 13.77
CA TRP A 194 12.76 -9.21 14.04
C TRP A 194 12.82 -9.97 12.74
N LEU A 195 13.81 -10.87 12.60
CA LEU A 195 13.90 -11.77 11.47
C LEU A 195 13.47 -13.18 11.90
N ARG A 196 12.40 -13.71 11.29
CA ARG A 196 12.03 -15.11 11.46
C ARG A 196 12.82 -15.95 10.47
N THR A 197 13.59 -16.91 10.96
CA THR A 197 14.39 -17.82 10.14
C THR A 197 14.49 -19.20 10.81
N GLN A 198 14.65 -20.26 10.02
CA GLN A 198 15.03 -21.56 10.54
C GLN A 198 16.56 -21.60 10.74
N ILE A 199 16.99 -22.17 11.84
CA ILE A 199 18.41 -22.35 12.16
C ILE A 199 18.64 -23.82 12.50
N ASN A 200 19.48 -24.46 11.74
CA ASN A 200 19.90 -25.86 11.96
C ASN A 200 21.30 -25.84 12.58
N PHE A 201 21.42 -26.51 13.72
CA PHE A 201 22.71 -26.60 14.41
C PHE A 201 23.51 -27.78 13.86
N PRO A 202 24.85 -27.63 13.65
CA PRO A 202 25.71 -28.76 13.33
C PRO A 202 25.64 -29.79 14.46
N ASN A 203 25.46 -31.05 14.14
CA ASN A 203 25.29 -32.19 15.06
C ASN A 203 23.90 -32.36 15.68
N ASP A 204 22.87 -31.73 15.14
CA ASP A 204 21.51 -32.04 15.51
C ASP A 204 21.00 -33.21 14.63
N ASP A 205 21.26 -34.44 15.04
CA ASP A 205 20.75 -35.65 14.39
C ASP A 205 19.21 -35.82 14.51
N THR A 206 18.52 -34.78 15.02
CA THR A 206 17.07 -34.80 15.32
C THR A 206 16.17 -34.56 14.11
N LEU A 207 16.69 -34.58 12.88
CA LEU A 207 15.85 -34.64 11.67
C LEU A 207 15.22 -36.00 11.44
N SER A 208 15.53 -37.02 12.26
CA SER A 208 14.80 -38.28 12.31
C SER A 208 13.73 -38.18 13.40
N GLY A 209 12.47 -38.03 12.95
CA GLY A 209 11.32 -37.87 13.82
C GLY A 209 11.18 -38.93 14.89
N SER A 210 11.61 -38.62 16.07
CA SER A 210 11.04 -39.10 17.34
C SER A 210 11.83 -38.47 18.51
N VAL A 211 11.02 -37.93 19.47
CA VAL A 211 11.42 -37.71 20.87
C VAL A 211 12.00 -36.33 21.19
N ILE A 212 11.10 -35.47 21.57
CA ILE A 212 11.29 -34.45 22.60
C ILE A 212 11.58 -35.16 23.94
N GLU A 213 12.82 -35.51 24.18
CA GLU A 213 13.35 -35.80 25.52
C GLU A 213 14.86 -36.07 25.46
N LYS A 214 15.61 -35.08 25.87
CA LYS A 214 17.01 -35.02 26.27
C LYS A 214 17.82 -33.94 25.53
N SER A 215 17.52 -32.71 25.74
CA SER A 215 18.48 -31.63 25.49
C SER A 215 18.91 -31.00 26.80
N ASN A 216 19.65 -31.75 27.59
CA ASN A 216 20.54 -31.11 28.56
C ASN A 216 21.82 -30.76 27.84
N GLN A 217 22.07 -29.45 27.70
CA GLN A 217 23.33 -28.81 27.31
C GLN A 217 23.80 -29.08 25.84
N ILE A 218 23.05 -28.64 24.88
CA ILE A 218 23.65 -28.18 23.63
C ILE A 218 24.22 -26.81 23.94
N ASP A 219 25.53 -26.66 23.72
CA ASP A 219 26.21 -25.35 23.83
C ASP A 219 25.70 -24.45 22.67
N LEU A 220 24.57 -23.77 22.91
CA LEU A 220 23.91 -22.84 22.01
C LEU A 220 24.69 -21.53 21.81
N ASN A 221 25.99 -21.53 22.19
CA ASN A 221 26.87 -20.37 22.23
C ASN A 221 27.42 -19.96 20.85
N LYS A 222 26.84 -20.43 19.75
CA LYS A 222 27.25 -19.91 18.44
C LYS A 222 26.36 -18.72 18.05
N ASP A 223 26.98 -17.57 18.07
CA ASP A 223 26.38 -16.30 17.70
C ASP A 223 26.11 -16.27 16.20
N ILE A 224 24.91 -15.83 15.81
CA ILE A 224 24.60 -15.49 14.43
C ILE A 224 25.05 -14.04 14.20
N GLU A 225 25.89 -13.84 13.21
CA GLU A 225 26.32 -12.51 12.83
C GLU A 225 25.28 -11.83 11.94
N PHE A 226 25.03 -10.56 12.20
CA PHE A 226 24.19 -9.73 11.33
C PHE A 226 24.95 -8.49 10.88
N PHE A 227 24.62 -8.04 9.65
CA PHE A 227 25.14 -6.82 9.06
C PHE A 227 23.98 -6.02 8.50
N VAL A 228 23.85 -4.76 8.90
CA VAL A 228 22.88 -3.81 8.34
C VAL A 228 23.58 -3.00 7.26
N ILE A 229 23.07 -3.06 6.05
CA ILE A 229 23.69 -2.48 4.87
C ILE A 229 22.76 -1.41 4.29
N HIS A 230 23.31 -0.22 4.07
CA HIS A 230 22.63 0.90 3.39
C HIS A 230 23.57 1.49 2.32
N LYS A 231 23.06 1.71 1.10
CA LYS A 231 23.84 2.24 -0.04
C LYS A 231 25.18 1.49 -0.23
N GLU A 232 25.11 0.14 -0.18
CA GLU A 232 26.25 -0.78 -0.32
C GLU A 232 27.32 -0.68 0.79
N ALA A 233 27.10 0.11 1.83
CA ALA A 233 27.97 0.21 2.98
C ALA A 233 27.38 -0.51 4.20
N ILE A 234 28.20 -1.22 4.96
CA ILE A 234 27.81 -1.74 6.27
C ILE A 234 27.77 -0.56 7.23
N ILE A 235 26.59 -0.29 7.79
CA ILE A 235 26.34 0.83 8.71
C ILE A 235 26.21 0.36 10.16
N ASP A 236 25.91 -0.92 10.36
CA ASP A 236 25.82 -1.55 11.66
C ASP A 236 26.09 -3.04 11.54
N SER A 237 26.57 -3.68 12.61
CA SER A 237 26.80 -5.12 12.68
C SER A 237 26.86 -5.59 14.13
N GLY A 238 26.56 -6.85 14.33
CA GLY A 238 26.60 -7.43 15.66
C GLY A 238 26.38 -8.93 15.64
N LYS A 239 26.13 -9.47 16.82
CA LYS A 239 25.87 -10.89 17.03
C LYS A 239 24.57 -11.06 17.80
N VAL A 240 23.78 -12.02 17.36
CA VAL A 240 22.51 -12.40 18.03
C VAL A 240 22.67 -13.78 18.63
N LYS A 241 22.40 -13.86 19.93
CA LYS A 241 22.31 -15.15 20.64
C LYS A 241 20.92 -15.74 20.50
N ILE A 242 20.86 -17.02 20.25
CA ILE A 242 19.61 -17.77 20.20
C ILE A 242 19.27 -18.17 21.62
N THR A 243 18.19 -17.60 22.17
CA THR A 243 17.83 -17.79 23.60
C THR A 243 16.70 -18.78 23.84
N HIS A 244 15.93 -19.16 22.80
CA HIS A 244 14.75 -20.03 22.94
C HIS A 244 14.65 -21.01 21.79
N ALA A 245 14.28 -22.25 22.09
CA ALA A 245 13.95 -23.25 21.08
C ALA A 245 12.64 -22.84 20.36
N GLY A 246 12.74 -22.61 19.06
CA GLY A 246 11.59 -22.35 18.21
C GLY A 246 10.88 -23.64 17.83
N ILE A 247 9.60 -23.56 17.47
CA ILE A 247 8.89 -24.69 16.85
C ILE A 247 9.52 -24.94 15.47
N GLN A 248 9.90 -26.18 15.19
CA GLN A 248 10.57 -26.57 13.93
C GLN A 248 11.88 -25.77 13.67
N ASN A 249 12.62 -25.43 14.71
CA ASN A 249 13.84 -24.62 14.64
C ASN A 249 13.65 -23.24 13.99
N LEU A 250 12.42 -22.69 14.03
CA LEU A 250 12.12 -21.32 13.61
C LEU A 250 12.34 -20.35 14.76
N TYR A 251 13.21 -19.38 14.56
CA TYR A 251 13.59 -18.38 15.56
C TYR A 251 13.24 -16.98 15.10
N TYR A 252 12.94 -16.11 16.06
CA TYR A 252 12.81 -14.69 15.84
C TYR A 252 14.06 -14.00 16.37
N LEU A 253 14.90 -13.51 15.45
CA LEU A 253 16.17 -12.85 15.76
C LEU A 253 15.97 -11.36 15.88
N PRO A 254 16.20 -10.74 17.05
CA PRO A 254 16.12 -9.29 17.21
C PRO A 254 17.34 -8.62 16.59
N ILE A 255 17.11 -7.74 15.64
CA ILE A 255 18.12 -6.90 15.01
C ILE A 255 17.90 -5.46 15.47
N PRO A 256 18.75 -4.88 16.31
CA PRO A 256 18.65 -3.49 16.70
C PRO A 256 18.83 -2.57 15.50
N ILE A 257 18.05 -1.52 15.42
CA ILE A 257 18.12 -0.50 14.37
C ILE A 257 18.43 0.83 15.05
N ILE A 258 19.68 1.23 15.05
CA ILE A 258 20.13 2.44 15.70
C ILE A 258 20.31 3.53 14.65
N GLN A 259 19.46 4.55 14.70
CA GLN A 259 19.48 5.75 13.85
C GLN A 259 19.72 5.51 12.35
N HIS A 260 18.64 5.51 11.56
CA HIS A 260 18.79 5.35 10.12
C HIS A 260 18.05 6.44 9.34
N ASN A 261 18.68 6.87 8.27
CA ASN A 261 18.09 7.76 7.29
C ASN A 261 17.04 6.99 6.46
N LYS A 262 16.06 7.70 5.94
CA LYS A 262 15.09 7.15 5.00
C LYS A 262 15.80 6.48 3.81
N GLY A 263 15.39 5.27 3.44
CA GLY A 263 15.98 4.56 2.31
C GLY A 263 15.86 3.05 2.34
N SER A 264 16.48 2.42 1.36
CA SER A 264 16.53 0.96 1.23
C SER A 264 17.68 0.39 2.04
N TYR A 265 17.41 -0.66 2.78
CA TYR A 265 18.34 -1.39 3.63
C TYR A 265 18.32 -2.87 3.30
N LYS A 266 19.42 -3.53 3.63
CA LYS A 266 19.55 -4.99 3.62
C LYS A 266 20.06 -5.43 4.99
N ILE A 267 19.49 -6.51 5.52
CA ILE A 267 20.08 -7.23 6.66
C ILE A 267 20.63 -8.54 6.13
N GLU A 268 21.90 -8.75 6.34
CA GLU A 268 22.61 -9.96 6.00
C GLU A 268 22.89 -10.74 7.29
N LEU A 269 22.38 -11.98 7.35
CA LEU A 269 22.70 -12.95 8.40
C LEU A 269 23.78 -13.88 7.91
N ARG A 270 24.77 -14.17 8.76
CA ARG A 270 25.81 -15.17 8.51
C ARG A 270 25.89 -16.16 9.67
N TYR A 271 25.91 -17.42 9.30
CA TYR A 271 26.06 -18.51 10.25
C TYR A 271 26.77 -19.67 9.56
N PHE A 272 27.99 -20.03 10.00
CA PHE A 272 28.90 -20.88 9.27
C PHE A 272 29.13 -20.39 7.84
N ASP A 273 28.97 -21.27 6.84
CA ASP A 273 29.16 -20.92 5.43
C ASP A 273 27.88 -20.37 4.77
N ASP A 274 26.74 -20.37 5.49
CA ASP A 274 25.48 -19.86 4.98
C ASP A 274 25.33 -18.34 5.19
N LYS A 275 24.74 -17.73 4.18
CA LYS A 275 24.45 -16.31 4.12
C LYS A 275 23.05 -16.09 3.61
N GLN A 276 22.25 -15.35 4.37
CA GLN A 276 20.89 -14.96 3.97
C GLN A 276 20.72 -13.45 4.02
N THR A 277 20.07 -12.89 3.00
CA THR A 277 19.88 -11.44 2.90
C THR A 277 18.37 -11.12 2.82
N THR A 278 17.92 -10.21 3.68
CA THR A 278 16.56 -9.69 3.68
C THR A 278 16.58 -8.19 3.46
N SER A 279 15.81 -7.71 2.48
CA SER A 279 15.74 -6.30 2.14
C SER A 279 14.48 -5.65 2.69
N PHE A 280 14.59 -4.40 3.13
CA PHE A 280 13.48 -3.59 3.57
C PHE A 280 13.70 -2.11 3.22
N TYR A 281 12.64 -1.35 3.25
CA TYR A 281 12.69 0.10 3.12
C TYR A 281 12.36 0.73 4.49
N TYR A 282 13.27 1.55 4.99
CA TYR A 282 13.05 2.34 6.20
C TYR A 282 12.56 3.73 5.78
N GLY A 283 11.39 4.10 6.21
CA GLY A 283 10.83 5.39 5.86
C GLY A 283 9.64 5.75 6.72
N PHE A 284 9.44 7.03 6.88
CA PHE A 284 8.23 7.54 7.51
C PHE A 284 7.11 7.51 6.46
N LYS A 285 6.13 6.64 6.64
CA LYS A 285 4.79 6.95 6.20
C LYS A 285 4.20 7.80 7.31
N THR A 286 4.10 9.05 7.07
CA THR A 286 3.29 9.91 7.92
C THR A 286 1.83 9.51 7.69
N LYS A 287 1.34 8.50 8.40
CA LYS A 287 -0.10 8.22 8.52
C LYS A 287 -0.80 9.32 9.32
N ASN A 288 -0.43 10.56 9.05
CA ASN A 288 -1.04 11.71 9.72
C ASN A 288 -2.32 12.15 9.01
N TYR A 289 -2.61 11.57 7.82
CA TYR A 289 -3.76 11.95 7.00
C TYR A 289 -4.70 10.76 6.79
N TRP A 290 -5.94 11.01 6.41
CA TRP A 290 -6.97 10.01 6.10
C TRP A 290 -6.65 9.17 4.86
N THR A 291 -5.72 9.63 4.02
CA THR A 291 -5.25 8.99 2.78
C THR A 291 -3.79 9.30 2.52
N ASP A 292 -3.12 8.48 1.72
CA ASP A 292 -1.77 8.73 1.20
C ASP A 292 -1.79 9.34 -0.22
N GLU A 293 -2.98 9.59 -0.77
CA GLU A 293 -3.18 10.21 -2.07
C GLU A 293 -2.98 11.73 -1.95
N LEU A 294 -1.81 12.23 -2.37
CA LEU A 294 -1.47 13.65 -2.28
C LEU A 294 -2.53 14.55 -2.92
N ASP A 295 -3.05 14.17 -4.09
CA ASP A 295 -4.09 14.93 -4.80
C ASP A 295 -5.37 15.12 -3.95
N GLU A 296 -5.69 14.15 -3.09
CA GLU A 296 -6.84 14.23 -2.17
C GLU A 296 -6.54 15.15 -0.98
N VAL A 297 -5.35 14.98 -0.39
CA VAL A 297 -4.92 15.84 0.72
C VAL A 297 -4.86 17.31 0.27
N VAL A 298 -4.21 17.58 -0.86
CA VAL A 298 -4.18 18.91 -1.47
C VAL A 298 -5.60 19.41 -1.80
N GLY A 299 -6.48 18.51 -2.27
CA GLY A 299 -7.88 18.85 -2.56
C GLY A 299 -8.64 19.32 -1.34
N VAL A 300 -8.42 18.72 -0.17
CA VAL A 300 -9.02 19.14 1.11
C VAL A 300 -8.34 20.41 1.65
N MET A 301 -7.02 20.54 1.50
CA MET A 301 -6.31 21.76 1.92
C MET A 301 -6.87 23.03 1.27
N ARG A 302 -7.50 22.93 0.10
CA ARG A 302 -8.23 24.05 -0.55
C ARG A 302 -9.33 24.63 0.33
N TYR A 303 -9.90 23.87 1.24
CA TYR A 303 -10.98 24.35 2.14
C TYR A 303 -10.44 25.09 3.36
N ILE A 304 -9.16 24.96 3.65
CA ILE A 304 -8.51 25.45 4.86
C ILE A 304 -7.56 26.60 4.55
N LEU A 305 -6.80 26.47 3.44
CA LEU A 305 -5.79 27.44 3.06
C LEU A 305 -6.38 28.66 2.34
N PRO A 306 -5.79 29.85 2.53
CA PRO A 306 -6.00 30.96 1.62
C PRO A 306 -5.69 30.56 0.17
N TYR A 307 -6.42 31.09 -0.79
CA TYR A 307 -6.29 30.71 -2.20
C TYR A 307 -4.85 30.86 -2.75
N SER A 308 -4.14 31.90 -2.32
CA SER A 308 -2.74 32.12 -2.71
C SER A 308 -1.81 31.02 -2.26
N GLU A 309 -1.93 30.56 -1.02
CA GLU A 309 -1.14 29.48 -0.45
C GLU A 309 -1.48 28.15 -1.10
N TYR A 310 -2.77 27.85 -1.29
CA TYR A 310 -3.23 26.68 -2.02
C TYR A 310 -2.65 26.62 -3.43
N LYS A 311 -2.62 27.76 -4.15
CA LYS A 311 -2.07 27.82 -5.51
C LYS A 311 -0.57 27.52 -5.53
N GLN A 312 0.19 28.04 -4.54
CA GLN A 312 1.62 27.75 -4.39
C GLN A 312 1.85 26.27 -4.08
N LEU A 313 1.04 25.69 -3.22
CA LEU A 313 1.11 24.27 -2.88
C LEU A 313 0.93 23.38 -4.12
N LYS A 314 -0.07 23.71 -4.95
CA LYS A 314 -0.38 22.95 -6.18
C LYS A 314 0.71 23.06 -7.27
N GLY A 315 1.56 24.07 -7.22
CA GLY A 315 2.64 24.31 -8.21
C GLY A 315 3.95 23.56 -7.91
N LYS A 316 4.05 22.89 -6.77
CA LYS A 316 5.24 22.18 -6.31
C LYS A 316 5.26 20.72 -6.82
N ASP A 317 6.43 20.08 -6.78
CA ASP A 317 6.52 18.63 -6.98
C ASP A 317 5.93 17.87 -5.77
N GLU A 318 5.82 16.55 -5.90
CA GLU A 318 5.18 15.71 -4.88
C GLU A 318 5.90 15.78 -3.53
N SER A 319 7.23 15.74 -3.53
CA SER A 319 8.05 15.77 -2.30
C SER A 319 7.97 17.13 -1.60
N GLU A 320 8.12 18.21 -2.36
CA GLU A 320 8.01 19.59 -1.87
C GLU A 320 6.59 19.90 -1.36
N THR A 321 5.57 19.31 -1.99
CA THR A 321 4.17 19.48 -1.58
C THR A 321 3.91 18.80 -0.24
N TRP A 322 4.36 17.55 -0.06
CA TRP A 322 4.26 16.87 1.24
C TRP A 322 5.02 17.61 2.34
N GLU A 323 6.22 18.10 2.04
CA GLU A 323 7.00 18.87 3.01
C GLU A 323 6.27 20.15 3.43
N ALA A 324 5.75 20.91 2.47
CA ALA A 324 4.99 22.13 2.75
C ALA A 324 3.73 21.86 3.60
N ILE A 325 2.98 20.80 3.31
CA ILE A 325 1.80 20.40 4.09
C ILE A 325 2.21 20.01 5.52
N ASN A 326 3.30 19.25 5.68
CA ASN A 326 3.78 18.85 7.00
C ASN A 326 4.27 20.04 7.83
N ILE A 327 4.95 21.00 7.20
CA ILE A 327 5.36 22.27 7.86
C ILE A 327 4.12 23.04 8.32
N TYR A 328 3.12 23.21 7.44
CA TYR A 328 1.87 23.87 7.79
C TYR A 328 1.22 23.29 9.05
N TRP A 329 1.05 21.96 9.10
CA TRP A 329 0.43 21.31 10.25
C TRP A 329 1.29 21.37 11.51
N LYS A 330 2.61 21.30 11.36
CA LYS A 330 3.53 21.48 12.49
C LYS A 330 3.43 22.88 13.10
N GLU A 331 3.28 23.92 12.26
CA GLU A 331 3.09 25.30 12.72
C GLU A 331 1.71 25.55 13.35
N LYS A 332 0.71 24.75 12.99
CA LYS A 332 -0.67 24.83 13.50
C LYS A 332 -0.94 23.85 14.64
N ASP A 333 0.07 23.16 15.12
CA ASP A 333 -0.05 22.21 16.22
C ASP A 333 -0.35 22.95 17.53
N PRO A 334 -1.50 22.70 18.19
CA PRO A 334 -1.85 23.40 19.43
C PRO A 334 -1.00 22.93 20.62
N VAL A 335 -0.46 21.70 20.58
CA VAL A 335 0.32 21.10 21.67
C VAL A 335 1.56 20.40 21.10
N PRO A 336 2.60 21.18 20.68
CA PRO A 336 3.78 20.64 19.99
C PRO A 336 4.60 19.62 20.79
N GLU A 337 4.34 19.51 22.10
CA GLU A 337 5.00 18.56 23.00
C GLU A 337 4.42 17.13 22.90
N THR A 338 3.29 16.96 22.23
CA THR A 338 2.66 15.66 22.03
C THR A 338 3.03 15.05 20.65
N ASP A 339 2.92 13.73 20.52
CA ASP A 339 3.13 13.04 19.26
C ASP A 339 1.95 13.20 18.28
N LYS A 340 0.90 13.91 18.69
CA LYS A 340 -0.35 14.05 17.92
C LYS A 340 -0.68 15.52 17.72
N ASN A 341 -0.99 15.90 16.50
CA ASN A 341 -1.55 17.20 16.19
C ASN A 341 -3.09 17.13 16.25
N GLU A 342 -3.69 17.76 17.24
CA GLU A 342 -5.13 17.68 17.49
C GLU A 342 -5.97 18.29 16.36
N LEU A 343 -5.49 19.41 15.75
CA LEU A 343 -6.20 20.04 14.63
C LEU A 343 -6.17 19.17 13.37
N LEU A 344 -5.04 18.53 13.10
CA LEU A 344 -4.94 17.58 11.98
C LEU A 344 -5.81 16.35 12.23
N ASN A 345 -5.86 15.84 13.48
CA ASN A 345 -6.72 14.73 13.84
C ASN A 345 -8.19 15.10 13.67
N GLU A 346 -8.60 16.30 14.09
CA GLU A 346 -9.96 16.78 13.88
C GLU A 346 -10.31 16.87 12.39
N LEU A 347 -9.40 17.41 11.57
CA LEU A 347 -9.59 17.43 10.13
C LEU A 347 -9.77 16.01 9.57
N ASN A 348 -8.92 15.07 9.96
CA ASN A 348 -9.01 13.68 9.54
C ASN A 348 -10.39 13.08 9.87
N GLU A 349 -10.88 13.30 11.08
CA GLU A 349 -12.21 12.80 11.50
C GLU A 349 -13.33 13.46 10.68
N ARG A 350 -13.26 14.75 10.41
CA ARG A 350 -14.24 15.46 9.58
C ARG A 350 -14.27 14.93 8.15
N VAL A 351 -13.09 14.65 7.57
CA VAL A 351 -12.98 14.09 6.22
C VAL A 351 -13.51 12.65 6.19
N ARG A 352 -13.16 11.81 7.18
CA ARG A 352 -13.67 10.44 7.29
C ARG A 352 -15.19 10.43 7.44
N PHE A 353 -15.74 11.29 8.30
CA PHE A 353 -17.19 11.44 8.45
C PHE A 353 -17.86 11.84 7.13
N SER A 354 -17.28 12.83 6.43
CA SER A 354 -17.81 13.29 5.14
C SER A 354 -17.83 12.17 4.11
N ASN A 355 -16.74 11.41 4.01
CA ASN A 355 -16.66 10.26 3.11
C ASN A 355 -17.66 9.17 3.46
N LYS A 356 -17.79 8.84 4.75
CA LYS A 356 -18.72 7.82 5.22
C LYS A 356 -20.18 8.17 4.90
N ASN A 357 -20.57 9.43 5.09
CA ASN A 357 -21.97 9.84 5.07
C ASN A 357 -22.42 10.48 3.75
N PHE A 358 -21.51 11.06 2.98
CA PHE A 358 -21.86 11.86 1.79
C PHE A 358 -21.25 11.34 0.49
N SER A 359 -20.55 10.20 0.49
CA SER A 359 -20.08 9.56 -0.75
C SER A 359 -21.26 8.89 -1.47
N ILE A 360 -21.48 9.27 -2.73
CA ILE A 360 -22.46 8.65 -3.62
C ILE A 360 -21.79 8.26 -4.93
N LEU A 361 -21.44 9.24 -5.76
CA LEU A 361 -20.73 9.05 -7.03
C LEU A 361 -19.23 9.39 -6.94
N MET A 362 -18.87 10.15 -5.91
CA MET A 362 -17.51 10.62 -5.63
C MET A 362 -17.22 10.54 -4.13
N HIS A 363 -15.98 10.77 -3.74
CA HIS A 363 -15.60 10.90 -2.34
C HIS A 363 -16.43 11.98 -1.65
N GLY A 364 -16.97 11.67 -0.46
CA GLY A 364 -17.89 12.56 0.24
C GLY A 364 -17.30 13.92 0.58
N TRP A 365 -15.97 14.01 0.79
CA TRP A 365 -15.29 15.29 1.00
C TRP A 365 -15.41 16.26 -0.19
N ARG A 366 -15.66 15.75 -1.42
CA ARG A 366 -15.86 16.58 -2.63
C ARG A 366 -17.29 17.09 -2.76
N SER A 367 -18.24 16.48 -2.07
CA SER A 367 -19.64 16.91 -2.09
C SER A 367 -19.82 18.27 -1.38
N ASP A 368 -20.88 18.99 -1.69
CA ASP A 368 -21.16 20.26 -1.00
C ASP A 368 -21.38 20.06 0.50
N ARG A 369 -22.09 18.99 0.91
CA ARG A 369 -22.23 18.64 2.33
C ARG A 369 -20.90 18.34 2.98
N GLY A 370 -20.04 17.56 2.33
CA GLY A 370 -18.71 17.25 2.82
C GLY A 370 -17.84 18.48 2.98
N ARG A 371 -17.84 19.37 2.00
CA ARG A 371 -17.12 20.63 2.08
C ARG A 371 -17.55 21.48 3.29
N ILE A 372 -18.84 21.65 3.48
CA ILE A 372 -19.39 22.42 4.62
C ILE A 372 -19.05 21.76 5.94
N TYR A 373 -19.19 20.42 6.04
CA TYR A 373 -18.84 19.70 7.24
C TYR A 373 -17.34 19.76 7.59
N ILE A 374 -16.47 19.71 6.60
CA ILE A 374 -15.02 19.84 6.82
C ILE A 374 -14.67 21.22 7.36
N ILE A 375 -15.28 22.26 6.82
CA ILE A 375 -15.00 23.65 7.22
C ILE A 375 -15.58 23.95 8.62
N TYR A 376 -16.85 23.61 8.86
CA TYR A 376 -17.59 24.07 10.03
C TYR A 376 -17.80 23.00 11.10
N GLY A 377 -17.51 21.72 10.80
CA GLY A 377 -17.76 20.60 11.69
C GLY A 377 -19.22 20.15 11.70
N GLU A 378 -19.65 19.58 12.81
CA GLU A 378 -21.01 19.07 13.01
C GLU A 378 -22.01 20.21 13.15
N PRO A 379 -23.09 20.26 12.37
CA PRO A 379 -24.15 21.26 12.55
C PRO A 379 -24.92 21.02 13.84
N GLN A 380 -25.36 22.10 14.48
CA GLN A 380 -26.17 22.02 15.70
C GLN A 380 -27.58 21.46 15.43
N ILE A 381 -28.15 21.80 14.26
CA ILE A 381 -29.47 21.32 13.84
C ILE A 381 -29.37 20.86 12.40
N VAL A 382 -29.90 19.69 12.13
CA VAL A 382 -30.15 19.14 10.78
C VAL A 382 -31.64 18.96 10.61
N ASP A 383 -32.26 19.72 9.71
CA ASP A 383 -33.66 19.61 9.38
C ASP A 383 -33.82 19.01 7.97
N GLU A 384 -34.42 17.82 7.90
CA GLU A 384 -34.62 17.03 6.67
C GLU A 384 -36.08 17.01 6.20
N THR A 385 -36.96 17.76 6.83
CA THR A 385 -38.42 17.60 6.68
C THR A 385 -39.03 18.34 5.50
N TYR A 386 -38.25 19.10 4.75
CA TYR A 386 -38.81 19.93 3.69
C TYR A 386 -38.75 19.25 2.32
N ARG A 387 -39.93 19.05 1.73
CA ARG A 387 -40.11 18.61 0.33
C ARG A 387 -40.96 19.63 -0.41
N ASP A 388 -40.45 20.15 -1.54
CA ASP A 388 -41.20 21.14 -2.29
C ASP A 388 -42.28 20.50 -3.21
N ASN A 389 -43.12 21.35 -3.85
CA ASN A 389 -44.17 20.92 -4.74
C ASN A 389 -43.65 20.22 -6.02
N ARG A 390 -42.35 20.29 -6.29
CA ARG A 390 -41.66 19.62 -7.42
C ARG A 390 -41.12 18.23 -6.99
N GLY A 391 -41.27 17.89 -5.72
CA GLY A 391 -40.81 16.63 -5.16
C GLY A 391 -39.34 16.59 -4.74
N TYR A 392 -38.63 17.72 -4.80
CA TYR A 392 -37.20 17.76 -4.38
C TYR A 392 -37.10 17.68 -2.86
N ASN A 393 -36.08 16.94 -2.39
CA ASN A 393 -35.75 16.87 -0.97
C ASN A 393 -34.80 18.01 -0.60
N TYR A 394 -35.03 18.61 0.55
CA TYR A 394 -34.15 19.63 1.11
C TYR A 394 -33.63 19.21 2.47
N GLN A 395 -32.40 19.62 2.77
CA GLN A 395 -31.77 19.45 4.06
C GLN A 395 -31.18 20.81 4.50
N LYS A 396 -31.61 21.30 5.66
CA LYS A 396 -31.11 22.53 6.24
C LYS A 396 -30.17 22.24 7.40
N TRP A 397 -28.98 22.82 7.35
CA TRP A 397 -28.02 22.78 8.45
C TRP A 397 -27.91 24.15 9.12
N VAL A 398 -27.97 24.17 10.47
CA VAL A 398 -27.82 25.37 11.27
C VAL A 398 -26.65 25.18 12.24
N TYR A 399 -25.77 26.14 12.29
CA TYR A 399 -24.59 26.16 13.14
C TYR A 399 -24.75 27.14 14.31
N ALA A 400 -24.04 26.88 15.42
CA ALA A 400 -24.11 27.69 16.65
C ALA A 400 -23.74 29.17 16.44
N ASN A 401 -22.95 29.48 15.41
CA ASN A 401 -22.58 30.86 15.02
C ASN A 401 -23.62 31.56 14.13
N GLY A 402 -24.81 30.99 13.99
CA GLY A 402 -25.92 31.54 13.20
C GLY A 402 -25.85 31.28 11.69
N LYS A 403 -24.82 30.58 11.21
CA LYS A 403 -24.72 30.22 9.79
C LYS A 403 -25.71 29.13 9.44
N GLU A 404 -26.36 29.30 8.28
CA GLU A 404 -27.33 28.33 7.76
C GLU A 404 -26.96 27.93 6.33
N PHE A 405 -27.07 26.63 6.04
CA PHE A 405 -26.85 26.07 4.72
C PHE A 405 -28.05 25.24 4.31
N LEU A 406 -28.59 25.52 3.14
CA LEU A 406 -29.70 24.78 2.57
C LEU A 406 -29.20 23.94 1.38
N PHE A 407 -29.36 22.63 1.46
CA PHE A 407 -29.00 21.70 0.40
C PHE A 407 -30.25 21.15 -0.28
N ILE A 408 -30.13 20.83 -1.55
CA ILE A 408 -31.20 20.26 -2.39
C ILE A 408 -30.75 18.98 -3.08
N ASP A 409 -31.56 17.94 -2.98
CA ASP A 409 -31.44 16.72 -3.79
C ASP A 409 -32.52 16.72 -4.87
N ARG A 410 -32.12 17.11 -6.09
CA ARG A 410 -33.01 17.20 -7.26
C ARG A 410 -33.28 15.85 -7.90
N THR A 411 -32.41 14.89 -7.69
CA THR A 411 -32.43 13.57 -8.35
C THR A 411 -32.96 12.48 -7.46
N MET A 412 -33.24 12.76 -6.19
CA MET A 412 -33.65 11.80 -5.17
C MET A 412 -32.63 10.65 -4.99
N SER A 413 -31.38 10.90 -5.34
CA SER A 413 -30.28 9.94 -5.24
C SER A 413 -29.52 10.04 -3.90
N GLY A 414 -29.86 11.03 -3.08
CA GLY A 414 -29.09 11.40 -1.88
C GLY A 414 -27.92 12.35 -2.18
N ASP A 415 -27.73 12.75 -3.46
CA ASP A 415 -26.71 13.72 -3.85
C ASP A 415 -27.23 15.14 -3.63
N TYR A 416 -26.93 15.67 -2.47
CA TYR A 416 -27.36 17.00 -2.06
C TYR A 416 -26.36 18.06 -2.49
N THR A 417 -26.78 19.02 -3.31
CA THR A 417 -26.00 20.21 -3.72
C THR A 417 -26.39 21.43 -2.91
N LEU A 418 -25.43 22.32 -2.65
CA LEU A 418 -25.71 23.56 -1.94
C LEU A 418 -26.64 24.45 -2.76
N HIS A 419 -27.80 24.80 -2.17
CA HIS A 419 -28.82 25.63 -2.80
C HIS A 419 -28.74 27.08 -2.33
N HIS A 420 -28.55 27.30 -1.04
CA HIS A 420 -28.47 28.61 -0.41
C HIS A 420 -27.60 28.58 0.84
N GLU A 421 -26.89 29.68 1.09
CA GLU A 421 -26.13 29.92 2.33
C GLU A 421 -26.51 31.29 2.90
N ARG A 422 -26.58 31.36 4.24
CA ARG A 422 -26.82 32.57 5.00
C ARG A 422 -25.76 32.67 6.09
N PHE A 423 -25.06 33.82 6.14
CA PHE A 423 -24.02 34.11 7.09
C PHE A 423 -24.44 35.09 8.17
#